data_6df64737cc918a38b74180df8b702d4c
#
_entry.id   6df64737cc918a38b74180df8b702d4c
#
_cell.length_a   1.000
_cell.length_b   1.000
_cell.length_c   1.000
_cell.angle_alpha   90.00
_cell.angle_beta   90.00
_cell.angle_gamma   90.00
#
_symmetry.space_group_name_H-M   'P 1'
#
loop_
_entity.id
_entity.type
_entity.pdbx_description
1 polymer ?
#
loop_
_entity_poly.entity_id
_entity_poly.type
_entity_poly.pdbx_seq_one_letter_code
_entity_poly.pdbx_strand_id
1 'polypeptide(L)'
;WVKPTERKIQGSSAYTEFTVPLLSPEYNFRFAKLLEMQLAARYEDFKVSAKVPKYDPKADPATGYRSKLLGYTDTGTAKFDAISPTIGFKFAPNDQIMLRASYSEGFVTPTMNQLALPTISENTSTSLKDPITGKILGNSTDIISGGSPNITPEKSKSYNFGVVLTPEMIENLRLSVDYYQIKKTNNITSVGAQYILDNQDTYGNRVKRDANGDVTSIDTTSFNALGLKTKGIDTNLSYAFDSAVGNTSFNLGYTYVSEFKRQDSVDTSFVDFLAMGSNNKDDYPLKHRANASIYLKPNDIWGFGWAAQYYGSYTIKDALAILNQTGKDTQTLKINDQIYHDVFAKAKLLLAKSNKLNSAEVGFGIQNLFNDYTVDMSSSKGYLSKYSDVRGRQYYLNLKMSF
;
A
#
# COMPACT_ATOMS: atom_id res chain seq x y z
N TRP A 1 20.88 6.69 26.95
CA TRP A 1 20.30 7.47 25.85
C TRP A 1 21.15 7.25 24.60
N VAL A 2 20.62 6.55 23.62
CA VAL A 2 21.27 6.40 22.31
C VAL A 2 21.05 7.74 21.58
N LYS A 3 22.14 8.44 21.21
CA LYS A 3 22.02 9.65 20.42
C LYS A 3 21.49 9.31 19.03
N PRO A 4 20.52 10.08 18.48
CA PRO A 4 19.97 9.80 17.17
C PRO A 4 21.04 9.97 16.08
N THR A 5 20.93 9.15 15.05
CA THR A 5 21.70 9.29 13.81
C THR A 5 21.32 10.60 13.15
N GLU A 6 22.29 11.46 12.85
CA GLU A 6 22.05 12.64 12.02
C GLU A 6 21.83 12.20 10.57
N ARG A 7 20.70 12.60 10.00
CA ARG A 7 20.30 12.22 8.64
C ARG A 7 19.85 13.45 7.88
N LYS A 8 20.31 13.59 6.64
CA LYS A 8 19.99 14.72 5.78
C LYS A 8 19.62 14.24 4.39
N ILE A 9 18.44 14.64 3.90
CA ILE A 9 18.05 14.51 2.51
C ILE A 9 17.99 15.92 1.92
N GLN A 10 18.62 16.07 0.77
CA GLN A 10 18.52 17.26 -0.07
C GLN A 10 18.00 16.81 -1.42
N GLY A 11 16.99 17.47 -1.95
CA GLY A 11 16.43 17.17 -3.26
C GLY A 11 16.23 18.46 -4.05
N SER A 12 16.47 18.37 -5.35
CA SER A 12 16.14 19.41 -6.32
C SER A 12 15.30 18.76 -7.41
N SER A 13 14.30 19.47 -7.93
CA SER A 13 13.48 18.98 -9.02
C SER A 13 13.14 20.08 -10.00
N ALA A 14 13.04 19.69 -11.28
CA ALA A 14 12.49 20.51 -12.34
C ALA A 14 11.35 19.73 -13.02
N TYR A 15 10.28 20.43 -13.36
CA TYR A 15 9.10 19.84 -13.96
C TYR A 15 8.67 20.67 -15.17
N THR A 16 8.24 20.01 -16.22
CA THR A 16 7.60 20.61 -17.37
C THR A 16 6.41 19.78 -17.81
N GLU A 17 5.36 20.45 -18.26
CA GLU A 17 4.15 19.83 -18.78
C GLU A 17 3.61 20.64 -19.94
N PHE A 18 3.19 19.93 -20.99
CA PHE A 18 2.52 20.48 -22.16
C PHE A 18 1.21 19.73 -22.35
N THR A 19 0.12 20.48 -22.45
CA THR A 19 -1.17 19.99 -22.91
C THR A 19 -1.42 20.52 -24.31
N VAL A 20 -1.48 19.62 -25.27
CA VAL A 20 -1.61 19.95 -26.69
C VAL A 20 -3.00 19.53 -27.19
N PRO A 21 -3.91 20.47 -27.43
CA PRO A 21 -5.19 20.16 -28.05
C PRO A 21 -4.96 19.89 -29.55
N LEU A 22 -4.98 18.60 -29.92
CA LEU A 22 -4.85 18.16 -31.30
C LEU A 22 -6.15 18.35 -32.10
N LEU A 23 -7.28 18.19 -31.42
CA LEU A 23 -8.62 18.53 -31.88
C LEU A 23 -9.38 19.23 -30.75
N SER A 24 -10.01 20.36 -31.10
CA SER A 24 -10.85 21.13 -30.17
C SER A 24 -12.30 21.11 -30.66
N PRO A 25 -13.29 21.23 -29.76
CA PRO A 25 -14.71 21.36 -30.13
C PRO A 25 -14.97 22.46 -31.18
N GLU A 26 -14.12 23.48 -31.20
CA GLU A 26 -14.22 24.61 -32.16
C GLU A 26 -14.03 24.19 -33.62
N TYR A 27 -13.31 23.08 -33.88
CA TYR A 27 -13.07 22.59 -35.23
C TYR A 27 -14.25 21.84 -35.85
N ASN A 28 -15.33 21.57 -35.12
CA ASN A 28 -16.55 20.89 -35.56
C ASN A 28 -16.31 19.60 -36.38
N PHE A 29 -15.33 18.80 -35.98
CA PHE A 29 -15.09 17.51 -36.60
C PHE A 29 -16.27 16.56 -36.34
N ARG A 30 -16.78 15.91 -37.36
CA ARG A 30 -17.97 15.06 -37.31
C ARG A 30 -17.82 13.85 -36.40
N PHE A 31 -16.60 13.36 -36.20
CA PHE A 31 -16.34 12.10 -35.47
C PHE A 31 -15.46 12.26 -34.22
N ALA A 32 -15.08 13.48 -33.87
CA ALA A 32 -14.26 13.73 -32.68
C ALA A 32 -14.44 15.16 -32.18
N LYS A 33 -14.94 15.31 -30.99
CA LYS A 33 -15.06 16.62 -30.32
C LYS A 33 -13.76 17.09 -29.70
N LEU A 34 -12.99 16.14 -29.14
CA LEU A 34 -11.75 16.45 -28.44
C LEU A 34 -10.73 15.36 -28.68
N LEU A 35 -9.52 15.76 -29.03
CA LEU A 35 -8.32 14.95 -28.90
C LEU A 35 -7.23 15.80 -28.28
N GLU A 36 -6.78 15.41 -27.10
CA GLU A 36 -5.77 16.12 -26.32
C GLU A 36 -4.62 15.17 -26.00
N MET A 37 -3.41 15.66 -26.16
CA MET A 37 -2.19 14.96 -25.74
C MET A 37 -1.52 15.73 -24.62
N GLN A 38 -1.18 15.02 -23.56
CA GLN A 38 -0.40 15.50 -22.43
C GLN A 38 1.02 14.92 -22.52
N LEU A 39 2.01 15.78 -22.43
CA LEU A 39 3.42 15.42 -22.34
C LEU A 39 3.99 16.07 -21.09
N ALA A 40 4.51 15.28 -20.17
CA ALA A 40 5.17 15.79 -18.97
C ALA A 40 6.47 15.06 -18.71
N ALA A 41 7.42 15.76 -18.12
CA ALA A 41 8.65 15.19 -17.62
C ALA A 41 9.06 15.88 -16.33
N ARG A 42 9.51 15.08 -15.37
CA ARG A 42 10.08 15.56 -14.11
C ARG A 42 11.48 14.99 -13.95
N TYR A 43 12.44 15.88 -13.79
CA TYR A 43 13.79 15.54 -13.37
C TYR A 43 13.92 15.75 -11.87
N GLU A 44 14.53 14.81 -11.18
CA GLU A 44 14.79 14.91 -9.75
C GLU A 44 16.22 14.45 -9.45
N ASP A 45 16.89 15.18 -8.58
CA ASP A 45 18.22 14.87 -8.03
C ASP A 45 18.10 14.81 -6.50
N PHE A 46 18.59 13.74 -5.90
CA PHE A 46 18.56 13.52 -4.45
C PHE A 46 19.96 13.21 -3.93
N LYS A 47 20.33 13.89 -2.87
CA LYS A 47 21.51 13.63 -2.08
C LYS A 47 21.11 13.18 -0.68
N VAL A 48 21.44 11.97 -0.32
CA VAL A 48 21.18 11.41 1.02
C VAL A 48 22.49 11.25 1.74
N SER A 49 22.63 11.84 2.91
CA SER A 49 23.79 11.68 3.78
C SER A 49 23.36 11.29 5.18
N ALA A 50 24.11 10.42 5.82
CA ALA A 50 23.86 9.99 7.18
C ALA A 50 25.18 9.98 7.97
N LYS A 51 25.11 10.35 9.24
CA LYS A 51 26.19 10.17 10.21
C LYS A 51 25.74 9.13 11.22
N VAL A 52 26.50 8.05 11.33
CA VAL A 52 26.20 6.95 12.26
C VAL A 52 27.07 7.07 13.50
N PRO A 53 26.49 6.92 14.70
CA PRO A 53 27.28 6.93 15.92
C PRO A 53 28.29 5.76 15.91
N LYS A 54 29.54 6.08 16.22
CA LYS A 54 30.63 5.11 16.39
C LYS A 54 30.77 4.79 17.87
N TYR A 55 30.60 3.53 18.22
CA TYR A 55 30.76 3.06 19.59
C TYR A 55 32.10 2.37 19.80
N ASP A 56 32.55 2.38 21.06
CA ASP A 56 33.74 1.63 21.45
C ASP A 56 33.54 0.14 21.15
N PRO A 57 34.44 -0.50 20.39
CA PRO A 57 34.34 -1.93 20.12
C PRO A 57 34.57 -2.79 21.37
N LYS A 58 35.18 -2.23 22.42
CA LYS A 58 35.35 -2.91 23.71
C LYS A 58 34.09 -2.77 24.53
N ALA A 59 33.60 -3.90 25.01
CA ALA A 59 32.49 -3.89 25.99
C ALA A 59 32.99 -3.25 27.29
N ASP A 60 32.11 -2.50 27.93
CA ASP A 60 32.36 -2.00 29.29
C ASP A 60 32.53 -3.22 30.22
N PRO A 61 33.64 -3.35 30.92
CA PRO A 61 33.90 -4.51 31.78
C PRO A 61 32.90 -4.68 32.91
N ALA A 62 32.22 -3.57 33.30
CA ALA A 62 31.25 -3.58 34.39
C ALA A 62 29.84 -3.99 33.93
N THR A 63 29.46 -3.68 32.69
CA THR A 63 28.10 -3.87 32.17
C THR A 63 28.00 -4.85 31.02
N GLY A 64 29.12 -5.21 30.40
CA GLY A 64 29.15 -6.03 29.19
C GLY A 64 28.62 -5.33 27.92
N TYR A 65 28.14 -4.09 28.02
CA TYR A 65 27.58 -3.36 26.89
C TYR A 65 28.57 -2.43 26.22
N ARG A 66 28.54 -2.36 24.88
CA ARG A 66 29.28 -1.39 24.06
C ARG A 66 28.56 -0.05 24.09
N SER A 67 28.75 0.75 25.13
CA SER A 67 27.93 1.96 25.37
C SER A 67 28.65 3.28 25.15
N LYS A 68 29.99 3.28 25.06
CA LYS A 68 30.76 4.53 24.94
C LYS A 68 30.73 5.04 23.51
N LEU A 69 30.03 6.16 23.28
CA LEU A 69 30.03 6.87 22.01
C LEU A 69 31.41 7.51 21.77
N LEU A 70 32.11 7.11 20.72
CA LEU A 70 33.41 7.67 20.30
C LEU A 70 33.28 8.84 19.32
N GLY A 71 32.06 9.11 18.82
CA GLY A 71 31.78 10.12 17.83
C GLY A 71 30.83 9.63 16.74
N TYR A 72 30.85 10.28 15.60
CA TYR A 72 30.05 9.90 14.43
C TYR A 72 31.00 9.58 13.27
N THR A 73 30.64 8.56 12.51
CA THR A 73 31.28 8.25 11.22
C THR A 73 30.35 8.71 10.11
N ASP A 74 30.88 9.43 9.13
CA ASP A 74 30.17 9.75 7.91
C ASP A 74 29.99 8.45 7.10
N THR A 75 28.76 8.04 6.84
CA THR A 75 28.44 6.83 6.09
C THR A 75 28.57 7.02 4.57
N GLY A 76 29.03 8.20 4.17
CA GLY A 76 29.09 8.59 2.79
C GLY A 76 27.80 9.27 2.33
N THR A 77 27.84 9.68 1.08
CA THR A 77 26.74 10.36 0.41
C THR A 77 26.24 9.47 -0.72
N ALA A 78 24.99 9.06 -0.65
CA ALA A 78 24.30 8.46 -1.79
C ALA A 78 23.66 9.55 -2.63
N LYS A 79 23.87 9.50 -3.94
CA LYS A 79 23.23 10.41 -4.91
C LYS A 79 22.40 9.60 -5.86
N PHE A 80 21.20 10.09 -6.14
CA PHE A 80 20.25 9.48 -7.05
C PHE A 80 19.65 10.55 -7.92
N ASP A 81 19.57 10.30 -9.20
CA ASP A 81 18.84 11.13 -10.15
C ASP A 81 17.90 10.27 -11.00
N ALA A 82 16.81 10.86 -11.43
CA ALA A 82 15.87 10.20 -12.32
C ALA A 82 15.06 11.20 -13.14
N ILE A 83 14.63 10.73 -14.30
CA ILE A 83 13.63 11.39 -15.13
C ILE A 83 12.37 10.52 -15.12
N SER A 84 11.23 11.15 -14.85
CA SER A 84 9.91 10.53 -14.81
C SER A 84 9.04 11.12 -15.92
N PRO A 85 9.00 10.53 -17.12
CA PRO A 85 8.12 10.97 -18.19
C PRO A 85 6.69 10.51 -17.98
N THR A 86 5.74 11.29 -18.50
CA THR A 86 4.34 10.94 -18.64
C THR A 86 3.83 11.34 -20.01
N ILE A 87 3.12 10.41 -20.66
CA ILE A 87 2.42 10.65 -21.92
C ILE A 87 0.97 10.24 -21.71
N GLY A 88 0.04 11.15 -21.98
CA GLY A 88 -1.39 10.92 -21.85
C GLY A 88 -2.14 11.32 -23.13
N PHE A 89 -3.23 10.61 -23.38
CA PHE A 89 -4.20 10.92 -24.42
C PHE A 89 -5.59 10.92 -23.84
N LYS A 90 -6.38 11.89 -24.30
CA LYS A 90 -7.80 12.00 -24.00
C LYS A 90 -8.53 12.21 -25.31
N PHE A 91 -9.46 11.34 -25.60
CA PHE A 91 -10.25 11.37 -26.82
C PHE A 91 -11.75 11.33 -26.49
N ALA A 92 -12.49 12.33 -26.91
CA ALA A 92 -13.94 12.36 -26.77
C ALA A 92 -14.57 12.45 -28.18
N PRO A 93 -15.15 11.36 -28.69
CA PRO A 93 -15.89 11.41 -29.95
C PRO A 93 -17.15 12.29 -29.86
N ASN A 94 -17.76 12.33 -28.68
CA ASN A 94 -18.93 13.14 -28.34
C ASN A 94 -18.93 13.48 -26.84
N ASP A 95 -19.99 14.13 -26.35
CA ASP A 95 -20.11 14.51 -24.93
C ASP A 95 -20.39 13.34 -24.00
N GLN A 96 -20.80 12.20 -24.55
CA GLN A 96 -21.23 11.04 -23.78
C GLN A 96 -20.10 10.04 -23.50
N ILE A 97 -19.06 10.04 -24.34
CA ILE A 97 -17.97 9.06 -24.31
C ILE A 97 -16.65 9.80 -24.26
N MET A 98 -15.81 9.44 -23.28
CA MET A 98 -14.41 9.85 -23.22
C MET A 98 -13.53 8.63 -23.02
N LEU A 99 -12.57 8.44 -23.91
CA LEU A 99 -11.49 7.47 -23.81
C LEU A 99 -10.25 8.16 -23.27
N ARG A 100 -9.51 7.48 -22.42
CA ARG A 100 -8.22 7.95 -21.92
C ARG A 100 -7.18 6.85 -21.93
N ALA A 101 -5.95 7.22 -22.25
CA ALA A 101 -4.80 6.32 -22.18
C ALA A 101 -3.62 7.08 -21.60
N SER A 102 -2.82 6.45 -20.77
CA SER A 102 -1.58 7.04 -20.29
C SER A 102 -0.48 6.02 -20.07
N TYR A 103 0.73 6.48 -20.27
CA TYR A 103 1.97 5.83 -19.87
C TYR A 103 2.74 6.77 -18.94
N SER A 104 3.25 6.25 -17.83
CA SER A 104 4.12 7.01 -16.94
C SER A 104 5.23 6.15 -16.38
N GLU A 105 6.39 6.76 -16.19
CA GLU A 105 7.47 6.22 -15.40
C GLU A 105 7.59 6.99 -14.08
N GLY A 106 7.98 6.28 -13.03
CA GLY A 106 8.23 6.87 -11.73
C GLY A 106 9.35 6.15 -11.01
N PHE A 107 9.89 6.79 -9.99
CA PHE A 107 10.87 6.17 -9.13
C PHE A 107 10.64 6.56 -7.67
N VAL A 108 11.17 5.74 -6.77
CA VAL A 108 11.15 6.00 -5.34
C VAL A 108 12.58 5.85 -4.82
N THR A 109 13.12 6.90 -4.21
CA THR A 109 14.43 6.84 -3.57
C THR A 109 14.39 5.95 -2.34
N PRO A 110 15.49 5.23 -2.04
CA PRO A 110 15.61 4.51 -0.80
C PRO A 110 15.38 5.43 0.41
N THR A 111 14.71 4.91 1.40
CA THR A 111 14.56 5.61 2.69
C THR A 111 15.90 5.63 3.44
N MET A 112 16.06 6.55 4.37
CA MET A 112 17.27 6.61 5.19
C MET A 112 17.54 5.34 5.98
N ASN A 113 16.50 4.64 6.44
CA ASN A 113 16.67 3.37 7.15
C ASN A 113 17.17 2.27 6.22
N GLN A 114 16.74 2.29 4.96
CA GLN A 114 17.21 1.35 3.96
C GLN A 114 18.67 1.62 3.53
N LEU A 115 19.12 2.89 3.57
CA LEU A 115 20.49 3.29 3.27
C LEU A 115 21.44 3.27 4.49
N ALA A 116 20.90 3.12 5.70
CA ALA A 116 21.70 3.10 6.92
C ALA A 116 22.71 1.96 6.87
N LEU A 117 23.87 2.15 7.53
CA LEU A 117 24.83 1.07 7.68
C LEU A 117 24.19 -0.12 8.40
N PRO A 118 24.54 -1.34 7.99
CA PRO A 118 24.09 -2.53 8.67
C PRO A 118 24.60 -2.58 10.12
N THR A 119 23.81 -3.23 10.96
CA THR A 119 24.21 -3.57 12.34
C THR A 119 24.48 -5.05 12.43
N ILE A 120 25.48 -5.42 13.21
CA ILE A 120 25.82 -6.82 13.48
C ILE A 120 25.36 -7.13 14.90
N SER A 121 24.62 -8.20 15.07
CA SER A 121 24.20 -8.73 16.37
C SER A 121 24.44 -10.23 16.41
N GLU A 122 24.76 -10.75 17.60
CA GLU A 122 24.79 -12.19 17.82
C GLU A 122 23.39 -12.79 17.65
N ASN A 123 23.32 -14.00 17.13
CA ASN A 123 22.03 -14.72 17.05
C ASN A 123 21.65 -15.20 18.46
N THR A 124 20.61 -14.60 19.01
CA THR A 124 20.01 -15.03 20.30
C THR A 124 18.83 -15.99 20.10
N SER A 125 18.48 -16.31 18.86
CA SER A 125 17.37 -17.20 18.54
C SER A 125 17.81 -18.65 18.59
N THR A 126 17.08 -19.48 19.31
CA THR A 126 17.25 -20.94 19.35
C THR A 126 16.46 -21.66 18.26
N SER A 127 15.80 -20.92 17.36
CA SER A 127 14.92 -21.47 16.32
C SER A 127 15.54 -21.48 14.92
N LEU A 128 16.68 -20.79 14.70
CA LEU A 128 17.34 -20.82 13.39
C LEU A 128 18.03 -22.18 13.18
N LYS A 129 17.66 -22.84 12.10
CA LYS A 129 18.20 -24.16 11.72
C LYS A 129 18.85 -24.08 10.35
N ASP A 130 20.08 -24.53 10.27
CA ASP A 130 20.76 -24.70 8.98
C ASP A 130 20.25 -25.96 8.27
N PRO A 131 19.58 -25.88 7.12
CA PRO A 131 19.04 -27.04 6.43
C PRO A 131 20.10 -27.95 5.85
N ILE A 132 21.34 -27.44 5.61
CA ILE A 132 22.46 -28.23 5.04
C ILE A 132 23.07 -29.14 6.11
N THR A 133 23.36 -28.60 7.29
CA THR A 133 24.02 -29.36 8.37
C THR A 133 23.03 -29.94 9.38
N GLY A 134 21.77 -29.50 9.36
CA GLY A 134 20.74 -29.86 10.34
C GLY A 134 20.93 -29.22 11.72
N LYS A 135 22.00 -28.43 11.93
CA LYS A 135 22.35 -27.81 13.21
C LYS A 135 21.46 -26.62 13.51
N ILE A 136 21.12 -26.45 14.79
CA ILE A 136 20.51 -25.21 15.31
C ILE A 136 21.67 -24.21 15.51
N LEU A 137 21.46 -22.98 14.99
CA LEU A 137 22.46 -21.91 15.07
C LEU A 137 22.41 -21.24 16.44
N GLY A 138 23.54 -21.09 17.07
CA GLY A 138 23.71 -20.45 18.38
C GLY A 138 24.30 -19.04 18.30
N ASN A 139 24.78 -18.56 19.46
CA ASN A 139 25.34 -17.22 19.62
C ASN A 139 26.65 -16.97 18.84
N SER A 140 27.28 -18.01 18.32
CA SER A 140 28.47 -17.92 17.45
C SER A 140 28.13 -17.46 16.01
N THR A 141 26.86 -17.31 15.69
CA THR A 141 26.37 -16.84 14.37
C THR A 141 26.03 -15.39 14.43
N ASP A 142 26.63 -14.55 13.61
CA ASP A 142 26.32 -13.14 13.49
C ASP A 142 25.13 -12.92 12.55
N ILE A 143 24.18 -12.09 12.96
CA ILE A 143 23.10 -11.59 12.11
C ILE A 143 23.41 -10.16 11.69
N ILE A 144 23.68 -9.96 10.41
CA ILE A 144 23.89 -8.65 9.82
C ILE A 144 22.52 -8.13 9.35
N SER A 145 22.02 -7.07 9.95
CA SER A 145 20.67 -6.56 9.67
C SER A 145 20.65 -5.05 9.44
N GLY A 146 19.55 -4.53 8.92
CA GLY A 146 19.36 -3.10 8.68
C GLY A 146 19.43 -2.73 7.21
N GLY A 147 19.92 -1.52 6.93
CA GLY A 147 20.04 -1.00 5.56
C GLY A 147 21.31 -1.48 4.84
N SER A 148 21.43 -1.02 3.60
CA SER A 148 22.61 -1.23 2.76
C SER A 148 22.91 0.04 1.97
N PRO A 149 24.17 0.50 1.93
CA PRO A 149 24.55 1.69 1.16
C PRO A 149 24.51 1.45 -0.37
N ASN A 150 24.44 0.18 -0.80
CA ASN A 150 24.52 -0.20 -2.20
C ASN A 150 23.16 -0.33 -2.91
N ILE A 151 22.07 -0.02 -2.23
CA ILE A 151 20.75 -0.08 -2.84
C ILE A 151 20.51 1.10 -3.78
N THR A 152 19.73 0.84 -4.83
CA THR A 152 19.35 1.80 -5.86
C THR A 152 17.85 2.15 -5.75
N PRO A 153 17.42 3.27 -6.34
CA PRO A 153 16.01 3.61 -6.38
C PRO A 153 15.14 2.54 -7.04
N GLU A 154 13.94 2.37 -6.50
CA GLU A 154 12.89 1.59 -7.15
C GLU A 154 12.40 2.35 -8.40
N LYS A 155 12.08 1.62 -9.47
CA LYS A 155 11.52 2.18 -10.70
C LYS A 155 10.15 1.57 -10.98
N SER A 156 9.26 2.36 -11.56
CA SER A 156 7.94 1.87 -11.98
C SER A 156 7.60 2.31 -13.39
N LYS A 157 6.84 1.46 -14.08
CA LYS A 157 6.18 1.76 -15.36
C LYS A 157 4.70 1.46 -15.20
N SER A 158 3.87 2.42 -15.56
CA SER A 158 2.42 2.32 -15.42
C SER A 158 1.74 2.57 -16.76
N TYR A 159 0.78 1.74 -17.09
CA TYR A 159 -0.11 1.87 -18.24
C TYR A 159 -1.54 1.93 -17.74
N ASN A 160 -2.30 2.90 -18.21
CA ASN A 160 -3.72 3.04 -17.91
C ASN A 160 -4.51 3.22 -19.18
N PHE A 161 -5.66 2.55 -19.27
CA PHE A 161 -6.64 2.71 -20.34
C PHE A 161 -8.02 2.80 -19.69
N GLY A 162 -8.75 3.85 -20.00
CA GLY A 162 -10.05 4.07 -19.38
C GLY A 162 -11.10 4.55 -20.35
N VAL A 163 -12.35 4.27 -20.00
CA VAL A 163 -13.54 4.82 -20.64
C VAL A 163 -14.40 5.49 -19.59
N VAL A 164 -14.90 6.67 -19.93
CA VAL A 164 -15.89 7.38 -19.12
C VAL A 164 -17.14 7.57 -19.97
N LEU A 165 -18.28 7.20 -19.41
CA LEU A 165 -19.60 7.31 -20.01
C LEU A 165 -20.45 8.28 -19.21
N THR A 166 -21.06 9.24 -19.90
CA THR A 166 -22.01 10.22 -19.37
C THR A 166 -23.20 10.31 -20.32
N PRO A 167 -24.10 9.28 -20.35
CA PRO A 167 -25.14 9.19 -21.34
C PRO A 167 -26.19 10.32 -21.15
N GLU A 168 -26.53 11.03 -22.19
CA GLU A 168 -27.54 12.11 -22.16
C GLU A 168 -28.93 11.62 -21.80
N MET A 169 -29.23 10.33 -22.11
CA MET A 169 -30.53 9.72 -21.79
C MET A 169 -30.76 9.54 -20.29
N ILE A 170 -29.69 9.54 -19.48
CA ILE A 170 -29.75 9.34 -18.03
C ILE A 170 -28.94 10.48 -17.39
N GLU A 171 -29.64 11.55 -17.07
CA GLU A 171 -29.02 12.72 -16.46
C GLU A 171 -28.26 12.37 -15.18
N ASN A 172 -27.11 13.01 -14.98
CA ASN A 172 -26.26 12.82 -13.79
C ASN A 172 -25.73 11.39 -13.58
N LEU A 173 -25.83 10.51 -14.59
CA LEU A 173 -25.14 9.24 -14.58
C LEU A 173 -23.72 9.41 -15.11
N ARG A 174 -22.76 8.90 -14.33
CA ARG A 174 -21.35 8.81 -14.76
C ARG A 174 -20.80 7.43 -14.41
N LEU A 175 -20.31 6.72 -15.41
CA LEU A 175 -19.60 5.46 -15.26
C LEU A 175 -18.17 5.62 -15.78
N SER A 176 -17.16 5.21 -14.98
CA SER A 176 -15.80 5.05 -15.48
C SER A 176 -15.32 3.63 -15.25
N VAL A 177 -14.60 3.10 -16.24
CA VAL A 177 -13.92 1.80 -16.16
C VAL A 177 -12.50 2.03 -16.63
N ASP A 178 -11.54 1.70 -15.78
CA ASP A 178 -10.12 1.92 -16.00
C ASP A 178 -9.35 0.60 -15.81
N TYR A 179 -8.68 0.14 -16.84
CA TYR A 179 -7.67 -0.90 -16.76
C TYR A 179 -6.34 -0.29 -16.39
N TYR A 180 -5.62 -0.89 -15.45
CA TYR A 180 -4.27 -0.51 -15.11
C TYR A 180 -3.30 -1.69 -15.14
N GLN A 181 -2.05 -1.40 -15.48
CA GLN A 181 -0.93 -2.30 -15.32
C GLN A 181 0.26 -1.52 -14.77
N ILE A 182 0.81 -2.00 -13.65
CA ILE A 182 1.99 -1.41 -13.01
C ILE A 182 3.06 -2.49 -12.89
N LYS A 183 4.27 -2.16 -13.35
CA LYS A 183 5.47 -2.97 -13.15
C LYS A 183 6.48 -2.16 -12.37
N LYS A 184 6.85 -2.64 -11.18
CA LYS A 184 7.98 -2.11 -10.41
C LYS A 184 9.20 -2.99 -10.59
N THR A 185 10.37 -2.38 -10.61
CA THR A 185 11.68 -3.03 -10.67
C THR A 185 12.59 -2.45 -9.60
N ASN A 186 13.62 -3.17 -9.22
CA ASN A 186 14.53 -2.77 -8.15
C ASN A 186 13.82 -2.53 -6.80
N ASN A 187 12.76 -3.26 -6.53
CA ASN A 187 12.02 -3.10 -5.29
C ASN A 187 12.94 -3.37 -4.09
N ILE A 188 12.94 -2.47 -3.11
CA ILE A 188 13.81 -2.59 -1.93
C ILE A 188 13.09 -3.45 -0.89
N THR A 189 13.72 -4.53 -0.51
CA THR A 189 13.19 -5.47 0.49
C THR A 189 14.30 -6.00 1.40
N SER A 190 13.90 -6.75 2.43
CA SER A 190 14.78 -7.57 3.25
C SER A 190 14.08 -8.90 3.52
N VAL A 191 14.83 -9.95 3.73
CA VAL A 191 14.31 -11.28 4.04
C VAL A 191 14.89 -11.78 5.36
N GLY A 192 14.12 -12.61 6.06
CA GLY A 192 14.54 -13.13 7.36
C GLY A 192 15.65 -14.17 7.27
N ALA A 193 16.43 -14.34 8.33
CA ALA A 193 17.58 -15.24 8.36
C ALA A 193 17.22 -16.69 8.03
N GLN A 194 16.12 -17.24 8.55
CA GLN A 194 15.71 -18.60 8.22
C GLN A 194 15.34 -18.73 6.74
N TYR A 195 14.65 -17.74 6.18
CA TYR A 195 14.31 -17.74 4.76
C TYR A 195 15.55 -17.76 3.86
N ILE A 196 16.61 -17.03 4.25
CA ILE A 196 17.91 -17.06 3.56
C ILE A 196 18.53 -18.45 3.63
N LEU A 197 18.51 -19.07 4.81
CA LEU A 197 19.03 -20.42 5.01
C LEU A 197 18.27 -21.48 4.22
N ASP A 198 16.95 -21.36 4.13
CA ASP A 198 16.09 -22.31 3.42
C ASP A 198 16.19 -22.18 1.90
N ASN A 199 16.70 -21.03 1.40
CA ASN A 199 16.79 -20.70 -0.02
C ASN A 199 18.23 -20.34 -0.44
N GLN A 200 19.22 -21.13 -0.02
CA GLN A 200 20.64 -20.84 -0.28
C GLN A 200 21.02 -20.91 -1.76
N ASP A 201 20.28 -21.61 -2.61
CA ASP A 201 20.45 -21.56 -4.07
C ASP A 201 20.35 -20.11 -4.60
N THR A 202 19.48 -19.31 -3.98
CA THR A 202 19.25 -17.92 -4.35
C THR A 202 20.06 -16.94 -3.51
N TYR A 203 20.20 -17.19 -2.21
CA TYR A 203 20.77 -16.28 -1.22
C TYR A 203 22.08 -16.78 -0.61
N GLY A 204 22.75 -17.78 -1.20
CA GLY A 204 23.97 -18.38 -0.65
C GLY A 204 25.11 -17.39 -0.43
N ASN A 205 25.19 -16.33 -1.24
CA ASN A 205 26.14 -15.24 -1.08
C ASN A 205 25.93 -14.40 0.20
N ARG A 206 24.75 -14.56 0.86
CA ARG A 206 24.41 -13.91 2.13
C ARG A 206 24.69 -14.77 3.35
N VAL A 207 25.15 -16.01 3.16
CA VAL A 207 25.53 -16.95 4.23
C VAL A 207 27.01 -17.15 4.19
N LYS A 208 27.71 -16.81 5.27
CA LYS A 208 29.15 -17.13 5.42
C LYS A 208 29.29 -18.35 6.28
N ARG A 209 30.23 -19.22 5.87
CA ARG A 209 30.57 -20.45 6.58
C ARG A 209 32.06 -20.47 6.88
N ASP A 210 32.45 -21.14 7.94
CA ASP A 210 33.84 -21.42 8.27
C ASP A 210 34.41 -22.63 7.48
N ALA A 211 35.64 -22.98 7.76
CA ALA A 211 36.32 -24.14 7.11
C ALA A 211 35.66 -25.50 7.43
N ASN A 212 34.87 -25.58 8.50
CA ASN A 212 34.13 -26.77 8.91
C ASN A 212 32.74 -26.85 8.27
N GLY A 213 32.33 -25.81 7.53
CA GLY A 213 31.00 -25.68 6.93
C GLY A 213 29.95 -25.11 7.88
N ASP A 214 30.31 -24.69 9.09
CA ASP A 214 29.39 -24.09 10.05
C ASP A 214 29.09 -22.61 9.70
N VAL A 215 27.82 -22.21 9.85
CA VAL A 215 27.39 -20.85 9.53
C VAL A 215 27.96 -19.87 10.55
N THR A 216 28.73 -18.88 10.09
CA THR A 216 29.33 -17.83 10.93
C THR A 216 28.57 -16.52 10.85
N SER A 217 27.96 -16.19 9.70
CA SER A 217 27.10 -15.02 9.59
C SER A 217 26.01 -15.13 8.53
N ILE A 218 24.90 -14.42 8.75
CA ILE A 218 23.76 -14.31 7.83
C ILE A 218 23.48 -12.84 7.59
N ASP A 219 23.51 -12.42 6.33
CA ASP A 219 23.22 -11.04 5.90
C ASP A 219 21.74 -10.88 5.55
N THR A 220 20.99 -10.24 6.42
CA THR A 220 19.56 -9.90 6.25
C THR A 220 19.34 -8.44 5.86
N THR A 221 20.39 -7.72 5.46
CA THR A 221 20.27 -6.30 5.06
C THR A 221 19.36 -6.09 3.87
N SER A 222 18.86 -4.87 3.75
CA SER A 222 18.05 -4.45 2.60
C SER A 222 18.80 -4.61 1.28
N PHE A 223 18.10 -5.01 0.24
CA PHE A 223 18.60 -5.15 -1.13
C PHE A 223 17.52 -4.86 -2.16
N ASN A 224 17.91 -4.61 -3.39
CA ASN A 224 16.97 -4.48 -4.50
C ASN A 224 16.52 -5.85 -4.98
N ALA A 225 15.26 -6.19 -4.74
CA ALA A 225 14.58 -7.32 -5.36
C ALA A 225 14.09 -6.96 -6.76
N LEU A 226 13.77 -7.95 -7.60
CA LEU A 226 13.66 -7.68 -9.03
C LEU A 226 12.34 -7.18 -9.51
N GLY A 227 11.23 -7.46 -8.88
CA GLY A 227 10.02 -6.93 -9.46
C GLY A 227 8.72 -7.24 -8.75
N LEU A 228 7.80 -6.33 -8.99
CA LEU A 228 6.39 -6.47 -8.65
C LEU A 228 5.58 -6.13 -9.89
N LYS A 229 4.58 -6.96 -10.20
CA LYS A 229 3.62 -6.73 -11.28
C LYS A 229 2.22 -6.76 -10.69
N THR A 230 1.43 -5.74 -11.01
CA THR A 230 0.00 -5.73 -10.70
C THR A 230 -0.80 -5.26 -11.89
N LYS A 231 -1.97 -5.86 -12.08
CA LYS A 231 -2.94 -5.49 -13.11
C LYS A 231 -4.33 -5.56 -12.52
N GLY A 232 -5.21 -4.73 -13.01
CA GLY A 232 -6.58 -4.76 -12.55
C GLY A 232 -7.48 -3.81 -13.34
N ILE A 233 -8.72 -3.77 -12.87
CA ILE A 233 -9.77 -2.90 -13.40
C ILE A 233 -10.40 -2.18 -12.22
N ASP A 234 -10.47 -0.87 -12.31
CA ASP A 234 -11.23 -0.02 -11.41
C ASP A 234 -12.48 0.48 -12.10
N THR A 235 -13.63 0.30 -11.46
CA THR A 235 -14.93 0.77 -11.93
C THR A 235 -15.52 1.72 -10.92
N ASN A 236 -15.96 2.91 -11.38
CA ASN A 236 -16.68 3.86 -10.55
C ASN A 236 -17.97 4.26 -11.26
N LEU A 237 -19.08 4.13 -10.54
CA LEU A 237 -20.38 4.57 -10.95
C LEU A 237 -20.90 5.63 -9.97
N SER A 238 -21.35 6.76 -10.47
CA SER A 238 -22.09 7.76 -9.71
C SER A 238 -23.37 8.11 -10.45
N TYR A 239 -24.46 8.18 -9.71
CA TYR A 239 -25.77 8.51 -10.25
C TYR A 239 -26.55 9.34 -9.24
N ALA A 240 -27.06 10.50 -9.67
CA ALA A 240 -27.90 11.34 -8.85
C ALA A 240 -29.21 11.65 -9.58
N PHE A 241 -30.33 11.46 -8.91
CA PHE A 241 -31.67 11.65 -9.50
C PHE A 241 -32.69 12.10 -8.46
N ASP A 242 -33.70 12.78 -8.93
CA ASP A 242 -34.84 13.12 -8.13
C ASP A 242 -35.85 11.97 -8.18
N SER A 243 -36.21 11.48 -7.00
CA SER A 243 -37.20 10.44 -6.82
C SER A 243 -38.46 11.01 -6.14
N ALA A 244 -39.54 10.24 -6.11
CA ALA A 244 -40.76 10.62 -5.39
C ALA A 244 -40.52 10.87 -3.88
N VAL A 245 -39.42 10.34 -3.32
CA VAL A 245 -39.05 10.48 -1.90
C VAL A 245 -37.92 11.49 -1.66
N GLY A 246 -37.47 12.18 -2.70
CA GLY A 246 -36.43 13.20 -2.61
C GLY A 246 -35.22 12.95 -3.51
N ASN A 247 -34.25 13.85 -3.41
CA ASN A 247 -33.00 13.72 -4.16
C ASN A 247 -32.17 12.55 -3.63
N THR A 248 -31.83 11.65 -4.55
CA THR A 248 -31.10 10.42 -4.24
C THR A 248 -29.78 10.40 -4.99
N SER A 249 -28.70 10.07 -4.32
CA SER A 249 -27.40 9.80 -4.94
C SER A 249 -26.93 8.39 -4.62
N PHE A 250 -26.46 7.71 -5.66
CA PHE A 250 -25.86 6.37 -5.59
C PHE A 250 -24.41 6.43 -6.06
N ASN A 251 -23.49 5.81 -5.32
CA ASN A 251 -22.11 5.65 -5.73
C ASN A 251 -21.69 4.20 -5.54
N LEU A 252 -20.92 3.69 -6.49
CA LEU A 252 -20.31 2.37 -6.46
C LEU A 252 -18.85 2.48 -6.93
N GLY A 253 -17.93 2.02 -6.11
CA GLY A 253 -16.55 1.78 -6.47
C GLY A 253 -16.28 0.28 -6.44
N TYR A 254 -15.68 -0.27 -7.48
CA TYR A 254 -15.32 -1.68 -7.55
C TYR A 254 -13.92 -1.82 -8.13
N THR A 255 -13.05 -2.55 -7.44
CA THR A 255 -11.71 -2.90 -7.87
C THR A 255 -11.60 -4.41 -8.06
N TYR A 256 -11.18 -4.80 -9.24
CA TYR A 256 -10.79 -6.16 -9.58
C TYR A 256 -9.29 -6.21 -9.86
N VAL A 257 -8.53 -6.89 -9.00
CA VAL A 257 -7.11 -7.17 -9.25
C VAL A 257 -7.00 -8.52 -9.94
N SER A 258 -6.49 -8.52 -11.16
CA SER A 258 -6.34 -9.75 -11.96
C SER A 258 -4.98 -10.42 -11.78
N GLU A 259 -3.95 -9.65 -11.40
CA GLU A 259 -2.59 -10.15 -11.18
C GLU A 259 -1.91 -9.34 -10.08
N PHE A 260 -1.27 -10.04 -9.14
CA PHE A 260 -0.32 -9.44 -8.20
C PHE A 260 0.83 -10.40 -7.97
N LYS A 261 1.90 -10.22 -8.71
CA LYS A 261 3.06 -11.11 -8.72
C LYS A 261 4.31 -10.39 -8.23
N ARG A 262 5.07 -11.07 -7.41
CA ARG A 262 6.36 -10.62 -6.90
C ARG A 262 7.47 -11.58 -7.33
N GLN A 263 8.62 -11.04 -7.60
CA GLN A 263 9.84 -11.76 -7.84
C GLN A 263 10.85 -11.34 -6.76
N ASP A 264 11.37 -12.29 -6.00
CA ASP A 264 12.19 -12.02 -4.83
C ASP A 264 13.70 -12.08 -5.15
N SER A 265 14.07 -12.60 -6.32
CA SER A 265 15.46 -12.68 -6.80
C SER A 265 15.53 -12.72 -8.33
N VAL A 266 16.74 -12.46 -8.90
CA VAL A 266 17.03 -12.46 -10.35
C VAL A 266 16.66 -13.80 -10.99
N ASP A 267 16.95 -14.88 -10.30
CA ASP A 267 16.85 -16.24 -10.83
C ASP A 267 15.53 -16.93 -10.47
N THR A 268 14.62 -16.24 -9.76
CA THR A 268 13.32 -16.79 -9.39
C THR A 268 12.22 -16.37 -10.34
N SER A 269 11.27 -17.25 -10.60
CA SER A 269 10.04 -16.92 -11.32
C SER A 269 9.15 -15.99 -10.47
N PHE A 270 8.28 -15.23 -11.14
CA PHE A 270 7.26 -14.45 -10.46
C PHE A 270 6.26 -15.38 -9.74
N VAL A 271 6.09 -15.19 -8.45
CA VAL A 271 5.10 -15.91 -7.62
C VAL A 271 3.86 -15.03 -7.49
N ASP A 272 2.68 -15.64 -7.65
CA ASP A 272 1.41 -14.96 -7.48
C ASP A 272 1.03 -14.90 -6.00
N PHE A 273 0.85 -13.67 -5.49
CA PHE A 273 0.44 -13.37 -4.12
C PHE A 273 -0.98 -12.81 -4.03
N LEU A 274 -1.73 -12.84 -5.13
CA LEU A 274 -3.08 -12.31 -5.17
C LEU A 274 -3.99 -13.09 -4.20
N ALA A 275 -4.73 -12.35 -3.38
CA ALA A 275 -5.62 -12.90 -2.36
C ALA A 275 -4.94 -13.87 -1.38
N MET A 276 -3.62 -13.80 -1.25
CA MET A 276 -2.90 -14.45 -0.17
C MET A 276 -2.96 -13.57 1.06
N GLY A 277 -3.48 -14.08 2.16
CA GLY A 277 -3.42 -13.42 3.43
C GLY A 277 -1.98 -13.40 3.93
N SER A 278 -1.63 -12.33 4.60
CA SER A 278 -0.29 -12.07 5.08
C SER A 278 0.19 -13.07 6.13
N ASN A 279 1.39 -13.58 5.96
CA ASN A 279 2.19 -14.11 7.06
C ASN A 279 2.79 -12.91 7.81
N ASN A 280 2.03 -12.24 8.67
CA ASN A 280 2.47 -11.19 9.60
C ASN A 280 3.25 -9.96 9.05
N LYS A 281 3.65 -9.89 7.79
CA LYS A 281 4.53 -8.81 7.30
C LYS A 281 4.09 -8.13 6.00
N ASP A 282 3.37 -8.82 5.11
CA ASP A 282 3.08 -8.31 3.79
C ASP A 282 1.58 -8.26 3.52
N ASP A 283 1.10 -7.07 3.21
CA ASP A 283 -0.29 -6.82 2.86
C ASP A 283 -0.51 -7.05 1.36
N TYR A 284 -1.07 -8.18 1.00
CA TYR A 284 -1.41 -8.49 -0.38
C TYR A 284 -2.80 -7.98 -0.75
N PRO A 285 -3.02 -7.53 -2.00
CA PRO A 285 -4.33 -7.07 -2.41
C PRO A 285 -5.33 -8.21 -2.50
N LEU A 286 -6.58 -7.92 -2.15
CA LEU A 286 -7.70 -8.81 -2.43
C LEU A 286 -8.03 -8.79 -3.92
N LYS A 287 -8.52 -9.92 -4.43
CA LYS A 287 -8.95 -10.03 -5.82
C LYS A 287 -10.14 -9.13 -6.13
N HIS A 288 -11.07 -9.01 -5.20
CA HIS A 288 -12.29 -8.22 -5.32
C HIS A 288 -12.47 -7.31 -4.11
N ARG A 289 -12.73 -6.04 -4.36
CA ARG A 289 -13.13 -5.05 -3.36
C ARG A 289 -14.21 -4.16 -3.94
N ALA A 290 -15.21 -3.83 -3.13
CA ALA A 290 -16.22 -2.87 -3.52
C ALA A 290 -16.62 -1.98 -2.35
N ASN A 291 -17.08 -0.80 -2.68
CA ASN A 291 -17.79 0.07 -1.77
C ASN A 291 -19.01 0.65 -2.51
N ALA A 292 -20.15 0.64 -1.84
CA ALA A 292 -21.37 1.22 -2.37
C ALA A 292 -21.96 2.18 -1.34
N SER A 293 -22.64 3.22 -1.81
CA SER A 293 -23.37 4.11 -0.93
C SER A 293 -24.62 4.66 -1.60
N ILE A 294 -25.66 4.84 -0.80
CA ILE A 294 -26.88 5.55 -1.16
C ILE A 294 -27.06 6.68 -0.15
N TYR A 295 -27.32 7.87 -0.66
CA TYR A 295 -27.69 8.99 0.15
C TYR A 295 -29.01 9.57 -0.37
N LEU A 296 -30.02 9.64 0.50
CA LEU A 296 -31.36 10.18 0.24
C LEU A 296 -31.53 11.48 1.01
N LYS A 297 -31.94 12.53 0.32
CA LYS A 297 -32.29 13.84 0.86
C LYS A 297 -33.77 14.13 0.51
N PRO A 298 -34.72 13.75 1.36
CA PRO A 298 -36.14 13.97 1.09
C PRO A 298 -36.51 15.47 1.05
N ASN A 299 -35.81 16.27 1.84
CA ASN A 299 -36.01 17.73 1.95
C ASN A 299 -34.73 18.36 2.55
N ASP A 300 -34.77 19.68 2.81
CA ASP A 300 -33.65 20.43 3.33
C ASP A 300 -33.29 20.11 4.81
N ILE A 301 -34.18 19.40 5.49
CA ILE A 301 -34.03 19.06 6.90
C ILE A 301 -33.40 17.68 7.04
N TRP A 302 -33.91 16.67 6.35
CA TRP A 302 -33.56 15.27 6.56
C TRP A 302 -32.58 14.75 5.53
N GLY A 303 -31.66 13.91 5.98
CA GLY A 303 -30.78 13.11 5.13
C GLY A 303 -30.61 11.73 5.71
N PHE A 304 -30.65 10.71 4.85
CA PHE A 304 -30.45 9.31 5.20
C PHE A 304 -29.35 8.71 4.34
N GLY A 305 -28.49 7.91 4.93
CA GLY A 305 -27.43 7.27 4.20
C GLY A 305 -27.30 5.80 4.56
N TRP A 306 -26.93 5.04 3.54
CA TRP A 306 -26.47 3.66 3.66
C TRP A 306 -25.14 3.54 2.92
N ALA A 307 -24.20 2.80 3.52
CA ALA A 307 -22.95 2.43 2.86
C ALA A 307 -22.68 0.95 3.08
N ALA A 308 -22.01 0.34 2.12
CA ALA A 308 -21.52 -1.03 2.24
C ALA A 308 -20.06 -1.11 1.79
N GLN A 309 -19.28 -1.95 2.48
CA GLN A 309 -17.90 -2.28 2.13
C GLN A 309 -17.80 -3.79 1.96
N TYR A 310 -17.37 -4.22 0.78
CA TYR A 310 -17.16 -5.61 0.43
C TYR A 310 -15.67 -5.92 0.30
N TYR A 311 -15.23 -6.98 0.95
CA TYR A 311 -13.89 -7.56 0.89
C TYR A 311 -13.99 -9.00 0.41
N GLY A 312 -13.40 -9.30 -0.73
CA GLY A 312 -13.37 -10.65 -1.28
C GLY A 312 -12.57 -11.63 -0.42
N SER A 313 -12.83 -12.91 -0.59
CA SER A 313 -12.16 -13.97 0.16
C SER A 313 -10.65 -13.98 -0.09
N TYR A 314 -9.90 -14.44 0.92
CA TYR A 314 -8.44 -14.57 0.87
C TYR A 314 -7.98 -15.79 1.66
N THR A 315 -6.70 -16.18 1.47
CA THR A 315 -6.10 -17.35 2.12
C THR A 315 -4.99 -16.92 3.07
N ILE A 316 -5.04 -17.39 4.32
CA ILE A 316 -3.99 -17.22 5.31
C ILE A 316 -3.06 -18.44 5.28
N LYS A 317 -1.74 -18.20 5.40
CA LYS A 317 -0.69 -19.22 5.48
C LYS A 317 0.07 -19.11 6.80
N ASP A 318 -0.61 -18.96 7.92
CA ASP A 318 0.00 -18.96 9.24
C ASP A 318 -0.35 -20.26 9.96
N ALA A 319 0.53 -21.25 9.86
CA ALA A 319 0.28 -22.59 10.40
C ALA A 319 -0.02 -22.58 11.92
N LEU A 320 0.67 -21.72 12.69
CA LEU A 320 0.47 -21.66 14.13
C LEU A 320 -0.88 -21.01 14.51
N ALA A 321 -1.26 -19.95 13.80
CA ALA A 321 -2.55 -19.30 13.97
C ALA A 321 -3.69 -20.26 13.58
N ILE A 322 -3.54 -20.99 12.49
CA ILE A 322 -4.50 -21.97 12.00
C ILE A 322 -4.67 -23.10 13.02
N LEU A 323 -3.55 -23.65 13.55
CA LEU A 323 -3.58 -24.71 14.56
C LEU A 323 -4.28 -24.24 15.83
N ASN A 324 -3.97 -23.05 16.33
CA ASN A 324 -4.56 -22.51 17.57
C ASN A 324 -6.08 -22.31 17.47
N GLN A 325 -6.59 -21.99 16.29
CA GLN A 325 -8.02 -21.74 16.11
C GLN A 325 -8.81 -22.99 15.67
N THR A 326 -8.26 -23.79 14.81
CA THR A 326 -9.00 -24.90 14.22
C THR A 326 -8.70 -26.23 14.88
N GLY A 327 -7.62 -26.29 15.67
CA GLY A 327 -7.09 -27.56 16.19
C GLY A 327 -6.54 -28.48 15.08
N LYS A 328 -6.41 -27.99 13.85
CA LYS A 328 -5.96 -28.76 12.70
C LYS A 328 -4.61 -28.22 12.22
N ASP A 329 -3.65 -29.09 12.01
CA ASP A 329 -2.38 -28.77 11.37
C ASP A 329 -2.61 -28.68 9.84
N THR A 330 -3.10 -27.54 9.39
CA THR A 330 -3.29 -27.23 7.97
C THR A 330 -2.42 -26.05 7.60
N GLN A 331 -1.76 -26.13 6.45
CA GLN A 331 -0.86 -25.05 6.00
C GLN A 331 -1.58 -23.79 5.51
N THR A 332 -2.89 -23.86 5.31
CA THR A 332 -3.67 -22.76 4.76
C THR A 332 -5.09 -22.73 5.33
N LEU A 333 -5.59 -21.52 5.59
CA LEU A 333 -6.98 -21.28 5.94
C LEU A 333 -7.60 -20.27 4.97
N LYS A 334 -8.75 -20.60 4.39
CA LYS A 334 -9.53 -19.67 3.57
C LYS A 334 -10.44 -18.85 4.47
N ILE A 335 -10.33 -17.53 4.39
CA ILE A 335 -11.27 -16.57 4.95
C ILE A 335 -12.29 -16.22 3.87
N ASN A 336 -13.56 -16.37 4.19
CA ASN A 336 -14.64 -16.04 3.27
C ASN A 336 -14.72 -14.52 3.05
N ASP A 337 -15.44 -14.14 2.01
CA ASP A 337 -15.78 -12.76 1.74
C ASP A 337 -16.59 -12.14 2.89
N GLN A 338 -16.45 -10.85 3.04
CA GLN A 338 -17.03 -10.06 4.12
C GLN A 338 -17.73 -8.84 3.53
N ILE A 339 -18.86 -8.49 4.12
CA ILE A 339 -19.58 -7.28 3.77
C ILE A 339 -20.05 -6.57 5.05
N TYR A 340 -19.68 -5.30 5.18
CA TYR A 340 -20.08 -4.46 6.32
C TYR A 340 -21.06 -3.41 5.83
N HIS A 341 -22.11 -3.20 6.60
CA HIS A 341 -23.16 -2.23 6.29
C HIS A 341 -23.23 -1.16 7.35
N ASP A 342 -23.22 0.09 6.93
CA ASP A 342 -23.37 1.27 7.77
C ASP A 342 -24.62 2.02 7.38
N VAL A 343 -25.33 2.59 8.37
CA VAL A 343 -26.49 3.46 8.14
C VAL A 343 -26.38 4.71 8.99
N PHE A 344 -26.91 5.81 8.48
CA PHE A 344 -27.03 7.03 9.26
C PHE A 344 -28.24 7.84 8.86
N ALA A 345 -28.72 8.63 9.80
CA ALA A 345 -29.71 9.66 9.60
C ALA A 345 -29.20 10.98 10.16
N LYS A 346 -29.51 12.08 9.48
CA LYS A 346 -29.18 13.42 9.97
C LYS A 346 -30.37 14.35 9.79
N ALA A 347 -30.48 15.31 10.72
CA ALA A 347 -31.46 16.38 10.69
C ALA A 347 -30.77 17.74 10.81
N LYS A 348 -31.03 18.63 9.87
CA LYS A 348 -30.57 20.01 9.90
C LYS A 348 -31.68 20.88 10.49
N LEU A 349 -31.41 21.49 11.63
CA LEU A 349 -32.25 22.43 12.29
C LEU A 349 -31.91 23.85 11.80
N LEU A 350 -32.84 24.47 11.10
CA LEU A 350 -32.72 25.89 10.77
C LEU A 350 -33.18 26.70 12.00
N LEU A 351 -32.23 27.30 12.66
CA LEU A 351 -32.52 28.14 13.82
C LEU A 351 -32.92 29.54 13.31
N ALA A 352 -33.97 30.11 13.89
CA ALA A 352 -34.34 31.49 13.60
C ALA A 352 -33.12 32.39 13.82
N LYS A 353 -32.89 33.34 12.92
CA LYS A 353 -31.75 34.27 12.95
C LYS A 353 -31.58 34.93 14.34
N SER A 354 -30.96 34.25 15.25
CA SER A 354 -30.45 34.74 16.52
C SER A 354 -28.98 34.99 16.37
N ASN A 355 -28.47 36.09 16.83
CA ASN A 355 -27.21 36.75 16.48
C ASN A 355 -25.90 35.95 16.53
N LYS A 356 -25.91 34.61 16.71
CA LYS A 356 -24.67 33.83 16.82
C LYS A 356 -24.72 32.39 16.26
N LEU A 357 -25.92 31.81 16.02
CA LEU A 357 -26.01 30.43 15.56
C LEU A 357 -26.94 30.36 14.33
N ASN A 358 -26.37 30.03 13.17
CA ASN A 358 -27.11 30.02 11.90
C ASN A 358 -27.82 28.68 11.63
N SER A 359 -27.20 27.58 12.01
CA SER A 359 -27.80 26.24 11.86
C SER A 359 -27.12 25.23 12.81
N ALA A 360 -27.88 24.21 13.18
CA ALA A 360 -27.37 23.00 13.84
C ALA A 360 -27.74 21.77 13.00
N GLU A 361 -26.83 20.82 12.89
CA GLU A 361 -27.06 19.52 12.28
C GLU A 361 -26.77 18.44 13.33
N VAL A 362 -27.75 17.56 13.55
CA VAL A 362 -27.60 16.39 14.42
C VAL A 362 -27.61 15.16 13.53
N GLY A 363 -26.63 14.30 13.69
CA GLY A 363 -26.53 13.03 12.97
C GLY A 363 -26.39 11.86 13.92
N PHE A 364 -27.13 10.80 13.68
CA PHE A 364 -26.99 9.51 14.36
C PHE A 364 -26.64 8.43 13.32
N GLY A 365 -25.74 7.53 13.65
CA GLY A 365 -25.40 6.45 12.76
C GLY A 365 -25.00 5.16 13.48
N ILE A 366 -25.06 4.08 12.74
CA ILE A 366 -24.70 2.73 13.16
C ILE A 366 -23.68 2.22 12.13
N GLN A 367 -22.47 1.95 12.59
CA GLN A 367 -21.46 1.25 11.81
C GLN A 367 -21.57 -0.26 12.08
N ASN A 368 -21.34 -1.04 11.04
CA ASN A 368 -21.49 -2.49 11.09
C ASN A 368 -22.88 -2.91 11.62
N LEU A 369 -23.91 -2.53 10.89
CA LEU A 369 -25.34 -2.68 11.25
C LEU A 369 -25.70 -4.10 11.68
N PHE A 370 -25.14 -5.11 11.00
CA PHE A 370 -25.46 -6.52 11.25
C PHE A 370 -24.55 -7.16 12.30
N ASN A 371 -23.59 -6.39 12.86
CA ASN A 371 -22.62 -6.86 13.83
C ASN A 371 -21.77 -8.03 13.30
N ASP A 372 -21.45 -7.98 12.01
CA ASP A 372 -20.59 -8.97 11.37
C ASP A 372 -19.14 -8.73 11.78
N TYR A 373 -18.47 -9.79 12.16
CA TYR A 373 -17.02 -9.78 12.36
C TYR A 373 -16.45 -11.11 11.92
N THR A 374 -15.33 -11.02 11.25
CA THR A 374 -14.61 -12.22 10.85
C THR A 374 -13.75 -12.67 12.01
N VAL A 375 -13.83 -13.94 12.31
CA VAL A 375 -12.88 -14.54 13.24
C VAL A 375 -11.52 -14.47 12.58
N ASP A 376 -10.70 -13.64 13.15
CA ASP A 376 -9.42 -13.33 12.56
C ASP A 376 -8.28 -13.95 13.35
N MET A 377 -7.31 -14.37 12.62
CA MET A 377 -6.31 -15.31 13.03
C MET A 377 -4.93 -14.69 12.92
N SER A 378 -4.59 -13.76 13.79
CA SER A 378 -3.18 -13.47 13.96
C SER A 378 -2.62 -14.24 15.14
N SER A 379 -1.49 -14.88 14.96
CA SER A 379 -0.76 -15.58 16.01
C SER A 379 -0.39 -14.71 17.20
N SER A 380 -0.40 -13.38 17.03
CA SER A 380 0.05 -12.43 18.06
C SER A 380 -1.05 -11.56 18.67
N LYS A 381 -2.20 -11.37 18.01
CA LYS A 381 -3.25 -10.44 18.48
C LYS A 381 -4.69 -10.91 18.24
N GLY A 382 -4.89 -12.08 17.68
CA GLY A 382 -6.23 -12.65 17.44
C GLY A 382 -7.01 -12.05 16.29
N TYR A 383 -6.42 -11.15 15.43
CA TYR A 383 -7.09 -10.59 14.26
C TYR A 383 -6.13 -10.03 13.22
N LEU A 384 -6.53 -10.06 11.94
CA LEU A 384 -5.89 -9.38 10.81
C LEU A 384 -6.62 -8.07 10.54
N SER A 385 -6.08 -6.98 11.01
CA SER A 385 -6.73 -5.68 11.09
C SER A 385 -7.05 -5.00 9.74
N LYS A 386 -6.50 -5.50 8.64
CA LYS A 386 -6.61 -4.78 7.36
C LYS A 386 -7.97 -4.89 6.69
N TYR A 387 -8.62 -6.05 6.82
CA TYR A 387 -9.89 -6.36 6.15
C TYR A 387 -11.01 -6.73 7.11
N SER A 388 -10.74 -6.75 8.41
CA SER A 388 -11.71 -7.11 9.44
C SER A 388 -11.80 -6.00 10.49
N ASP A 389 -13.01 -5.69 10.93
CA ASP A 389 -13.25 -4.82 12.07
C ASP A 389 -13.74 -5.65 13.26
N VAL A 390 -12.87 -5.83 14.24
CA VAL A 390 -13.17 -6.60 15.46
C VAL A 390 -14.02 -5.85 16.48
N ARG A 391 -14.27 -4.55 16.26
CA ARG A 391 -15.06 -3.73 17.20
C ARG A 391 -16.55 -4.05 17.15
N GLY A 392 -17.00 -4.77 16.11
CA GLY A 392 -18.41 -5.08 15.92
C GLY A 392 -19.25 -3.83 15.65
N ARG A 393 -20.52 -3.87 16.03
CA ARG A 393 -21.45 -2.76 15.83
C ARG A 393 -21.10 -1.57 16.73
N GLN A 394 -21.06 -0.37 16.12
CA GLN A 394 -20.81 0.88 16.83
C GLN A 394 -21.92 1.88 16.56
N TYR A 395 -22.26 2.66 17.56
CA TYR A 395 -23.22 3.76 17.47
C TYR A 395 -22.48 5.08 17.63
N TYR A 396 -22.82 6.08 16.83
CA TYR A 396 -22.24 7.40 16.96
C TYR A 396 -23.29 8.51 16.85
N LEU A 397 -23.01 9.61 17.51
CA LEU A 397 -23.80 10.83 17.47
C LEU A 397 -22.86 11.98 17.05
N ASN A 398 -23.27 12.73 16.04
CA ASN A 398 -22.58 13.93 15.58
C ASN A 398 -23.43 15.16 15.82
N LEU A 399 -22.81 16.24 16.29
CA LEU A 399 -23.41 17.56 16.39
C LEU A 399 -22.50 18.56 15.66
N LYS A 400 -23.06 19.23 14.64
CA LYS A 400 -22.37 20.29 13.92
C LYS A 400 -23.15 21.58 14.08
N MET A 401 -22.49 22.63 14.53
CA MET A 401 -23.06 23.97 14.69
C MET A 401 -22.35 24.94 13.75
N SER A 402 -23.11 25.81 13.10
CA SER A 402 -22.57 26.89 12.25
C SER A 402 -23.00 28.23 12.84
N PHE A 403 -22.03 29.11 13.10
CA PHE A 403 -22.21 30.43 13.70
C PHE A 403 -22.12 31.53 12.67
#